data_afc3b6a8a153b9cb6156d67012bb1286
#
_entry.id   afc3b6a8a153b9cb6156d67012bb1286
#
_cell.length_a   1.000
_cell.length_b   1.000
_cell.length_c   1.000
_cell.angle_alpha   90.00
_cell.angle_beta   90.00
_cell.angle_gamma   90.00
#
_symmetry.space_group_name_H-M   'P 1'
#
loop_
_entity.id
_entity.type
_entity.pdbx_description
1 polymer ?
#
loop_
_entity_poly.entity_id
_entity_poly.type
_entity_poly.pdbx_seq_one_letter_code
_entity_poly.pdbx_strand_id
1 'polypeptide(L)'
;MAHWINARSWFCDANIELNCMKKKISLIGAGQIGGTLAHLISIKELADVVLFDVVEGVAKGKALDIAQSTSVEGFNISLIGTSDYKDTRNSDVIIITAGIPRKPGMTRDDLLETNLKIIKQVAEGIKKTSPNAFVICITNPLDVIVIALQKYS
;
A
#
# COMPACT_ATOMS: atom_id res chain seq x y z
N MET A 1 12.09 -22.41 25.92
CA MET A 1 12.76 -22.27 24.61
C MET A 1 11.67 -21.99 23.57
N ALA A 2 11.53 -20.74 23.16
CA ALA A 2 10.55 -20.35 22.15
C ALA A 2 11.15 -20.64 20.77
N HIS A 3 10.58 -21.61 20.06
CA HIS A 3 10.91 -21.83 18.65
C HIS A 3 10.35 -20.69 17.82
N TRP A 4 11.20 -19.82 17.34
CA TRP A 4 10.89 -18.88 16.28
C TRP A 4 10.63 -19.69 15.02
N ILE A 5 9.36 -19.87 14.66
CA ILE A 5 8.94 -20.43 13.38
C ILE A 5 9.33 -19.41 12.34
N ASN A 6 10.35 -19.75 11.54
CA ASN A 6 10.82 -18.93 10.43
C ASN A 6 9.70 -18.80 9.41
N ALA A 7 9.13 -17.61 9.27
CA ALA A 7 8.04 -17.33 8.33
C ALA A 7 8.38 -17.71 6.87
N ARG A 8 9.64 -17.94 6.55
CA ARG A 8 10.09 -18.42 5.23
C ARG A 8 9.63 -19.86 4.90
N SER A 9 9.32 -20.70 5.90
CA SER A 9 8.91 -22.09 5.66
C SER A 9 7.46 -22.26 5.20
N TRP A 10 6.66 -21.21 5.28
CA TRP A 10 5.26 -21.24 4.83
C TRP A 10 5.10 -20.93 3.34
N PHE A 11 6.18 -20.56 2.64
CA PHE A 11 6.09 -20.04 1.28
C PHE A 11 6.77 -20.87 0.20
N CYS A 12 7.53 -21.92 0.54
CA CYS A 12 8.14 -22.76 -0.49
C CYS A 12 8.57 -24.10 0.07
N ASP A 13 7.79 -25.14 -0.12
CA ASP A 13 8.30 -26.50 -0.18
C ASP A 13 9.11 -26.65 -1.48
N ALA A 14 10.39 -26.99 -1.36
CA ALA A 14 11.44 -26.87 -2.35
C ALA A 14 11.34 -27.87 -3.55
N ASN A 15 10.15 -28.40 -3.87
CA ASN A 15 9.98 -29.33 -4.98
C ASN A 15 8.72 -29.16 -5.83
N ILE A 16 8.07 -28.01 -5.76
CA ILE A 16 7.03 -27.67 -6.72
C ILE A 16 7.44 -26.35 -7.37
N GLU A 17 7.97 -26.41 -8.59
CA GLU A 17 8.00 -25.33 -9.57
C GLU A 17 6.55 -24.98 -9.97
N LEU A 18 5.72 -24.72 -9.01
CA LEU A 18 4.51 -23.97 -9.21
C LEU A 18 4.94 -22.51 -9.29
N ASN A 19 4.63 -21.91 -10.40
CA ASN A 19 4.68 -20.48 -10.67
C ASN A 19 4.00 -19.74 -9.49
N CYS A 20 4.72 -19.62 -8.38
CA CYS A 20 4.24 -18.95 -7.17
C CYS A 20 4.21 -17.46 -7.51
N MET A 21 3.08 -17.01 -8.08
CA MET A 21 2.88 -15.60 -8.34
C MET A 21 3.10 -14.87 -7.01
N LYS A 22 4.13 -14.05 -6.94
CA LYS A 22 4.41 -13.24 -5.76
C LYS A 22 3.15 -12.47 -5.41
N LYS A 23 2.82 -12.42 -4.13
CA LYS A 23 1.72 -11.59 -3.63
C LYS A 23 1.98 -10.14 -3.98
N LYS A 24 0.92 -9.37 -4.15
CA LYS A 24 0.98 -7.97 -4.53
C LYS A 24 0.33 -7.09 -3.46
N ILE A 25 1.07 -6.13 -2.96
CA ILE A 25 0.60 -5.15 -2.00
C ILE A 25 0.60 -3.77 -2.65
N SER A 26 -0.56 -3.12 -2.68
CA SER A 26 -0.67 -1.74 -3.13
C SER A 26 -0.82 -0.79 -1.95
N LEU A 27 0.03 0.23 -1.91
CA LEU A 27 0.03 1.30 -0.92
C LEU A 27 -0.59 2.54 -1.57
N ILE A 28 -1.73 2.98 -1.05
CA ILE A 28 -2.43 4.16 -1.56
C ILE A 28 -2.05 5.37 -0.70
N GLY A 29 -1.17 6.18 -1.24
CA GLY A 29 -0.53 7.32 -0.59
C GLY A 29 0.98 7.11 -0.45
N ALA A 30 1.79 7.90 -1.15
CA ALA A 30 3.25 7.86 -1.08
C ALA A 30 3.82 8.89 -0.10
N GLY A 31 3.07 9.22 0.96
CA GLY A 31 3.52 10.07 2.06
C GLY A 31 4.64 9.42 2.88
N GLN A 32 4.89 9.92 4.10
CA GLN A 32 5.92 9.35 4.98
C GLN A 32 5.60 7.89 5.35
N ILE A 33 4.38 7.62 5.77
CA ILE A 33 3.97 6.28 6.19
C ILE A 33 3.99 5.32 4.99
N GLY A 34 3.42 5.71 3.84
CA GLY A 34 3.40 4.87 2.65
C GLY A 34 4.80 4.51 2.15
N GLY A 35 5.72 5.48 2.09
CA GLY A 35 7.11 5.22 1.71
C GLY A 35 7.82 4.31 2.69
N THR A 36 7.67 4.53 4.01
CA THR A 36 8.26 3.66 5.04
C THR A 36 7.72 2.23 4.97
N LEU A 37 6.41 2.06 4.77
CA LEU A 37 5.81 0.74 4.59
C LEU A 37 6.31 0.05 3.33
N ALA A 38 6.40 0.77 2.19
CA ALA A 38 6.96 0.23 0.97
C ALA A 38 8.37 -0.32 1.19
N HIS A 39 9.23 0.43 1.87
CA HIS A 39 10.59 0.00 2.20
C HIS A 39 10.61 -1.24 3.11
N LEU A 40 9.82 -1.25 4.18
CA LEU A 40 9.76 -2.40 5.10
C LEU A 40 9.21 -3.67 4.45
N ILE A 41 8.19 -3.55 3.60
CA ILE A 41 7.64 -4.67 2.83
C ILE A 41 8.71 -5.22 1.88
N SER A 42 9.47 -4.32 1.26
CA SER A 42 10.55 -4.67 0.33
C SER A 42 11.69 -5.43 1.01
N ILE A 43 12.25 -4.90 2.09
CA ILE A 43 13.34 -5.55 2.85
C ILE A 43 12.94 -6.93 3.37
N LYS A 44 11.67 -7.07 3.77
CA LYS A 44 11.14 -8.35 4.26
C LYS A 44 10.70 -9.30 3.14
N GLU A 45 10.78 -8.88 1.90
CA GLU A 45 10.36 -9.65 0.71
C GLU A 45 8.94 -10.22 0.84
N LEU A 46 7.99 -9.44 1.44
CA LEU A 46 6.65 -9.93 1.72
C LEU A 46 5.82 -10.06 0.44
N ALA A 47 6.00 -9.13 -0.50
CA ALA A 47 5.23 -9.06 -1.74
C ALA A 47 5.87 -8.09 -2.74
N ASP A 48 5.46 -8.15 -4.00
CA ASP A 48 5.67 -7.05 -4.94
C ASP A 48 4.85 -5.83 -4.52
N VAL A 49 5.41 -4.63 -4.66
CA VAL A 49 4.82 -3.40 -4.13
C VAL A 49 4.45 -2.45 -5.24
N VAL A 50 3.24 -1.91 -5.18
CA VAL A 50 2.81 -0.76 -5.96
C VAL A 50 2.60 0.42 -5.02
N LEU A 51 3.38 1.46 -5.19
CA LEU A 51 3.26 2.70 -4.44
C LEU A 51 2.49 3.72 -5.30
N PHE A 52 1.24 3.98 -4.93
CA PHE A 52 0.35 4.88 -5.64
C PHE A 52 0.28 6.25 -4.95
N ASP A 53 0.34 7.33 -5.73
CA ASP A 53 0.02 8.68 -5.26
C ASP A 53 -0.57 9.51 -6.40
N VAL A 54 -1.42 10.48 -6.07
CA VAL A 54 -1.96 11.43 -7.05
C VAL A 54 -0.87 12.33 -7.63
N VAL A 55 0.24 12.51 -6.90
CA VAL A 55 1.45 13.20 -7.37
C VAL A 55 2.44 12.15 -7.87
N GLU A 56 2.39 11.89 -9.17
CA GLU A 56 3.18 10.84 -9.83
C GLU A 56 4.68 10.90 -9.50
N GLY A 57 5.25 12.10 -9.51
CA GLY A 57 6.67 12.31 -9.21
C GLY A 57 7.06 11.86 -7.79
N VAL A 58 6.16 11.99 -6.82
CA VAL A 58 6.40 11.54 -5.43
C VAL A 58 6.42 10.02 -5.36
N ALA A 59 5.44 9.37 -5.99
CA ALA A 59 5.36 7.91 -6.01
C ALA A 59 6.55 7.29 -6.75
N LYS A 60 6.86 7.79 -7.95
CA LYS A 60 7.98 7.31 -8.77
C LYS A 60 9.34 7.56 -8.12
N GLY A 61 9.55 8.75 -7.56
CA GLY A 61 10.81 9.09 -6.91
C GLY A 61 11.09 8.20 -5.71
N LYS A 62 10.11 7.99 -4.83
CA LYS A 62 10.27 7.09 -3.67
C LYS A 62 10.43 5.63 -4.08
N ALA A 63 9.67 5.17 -5.07
CA ALA A 63 9.82 3.81 -5.57
C ALA A 63 11.22 3.57 -6.14
N LEU A 64 11.75 4.52 -6.89
CA LEU A 64 13.10 4.44 -7.44
C LEU A 64 14.17 4.43 -6.34
N ASP A 65 14.05 5.32 -5.34
CA ASP A 65 14.97 5.42 -4.22
C ASP A 65 15.03 4.10 -3.43
N ILE A 66 13.86 3.51 -3.11
CA ILE A 66 13.78 2.21 -2.44
C ILE A 66 14.35 1.10 -3.35
N ALA A 67 14.01 1.10 -4.64
CA ALA A 67 14.51 0.10 -5.57
C ALA A 67 16.04 0.14 -5.69
N GLN A 68 16.66 1.31 -5.61
CA GLN A 68 18.13 1.42 -5.61
C GLN A 68 18.77 0.81 -4.36
N SER A 69 18.09 0.79 -3.23
CA SER A 69 18.60 0.16 -2.00
C SER A 69 18.66 -1.37 -2.09
N THR A 70 17.95 -1.99 -3.06
CA THR A 70 17.93 -3.45 -3.24
C THR A 70 19.32 -4.04 -3.46
N SER A 71 20.20 -3.31 -4.17
CA SER A 71 21.56 -3.76 -4.44
C SER A 71 22.44 -3.81 -3.19
N VAL A 72 22.13 -3.00 -2.17
CA VAL A 72 22.84 -2.97 -0.89
C VAL A 72 22.25 -3.98 0.09
N GLU A 73 20.93 -4.02 0.20
CA GLU A 73 20.21 -4.85 1.17
C GLU A 73 19.95 -6.30 0.66
N GLY A 74 20.13 -6.55 -0.64
CA GLY A 74 20.06 -7.89 -1.23
C GLY A 74 18.65 -8.48 -1.32
N PHE A 75 17.59 -7.66 -1.36
CA PHE A 75 16.23 -8.15 -1.56
C PHE A 75 15.79 -8.11 -3.03
N ASN A 76 14.89 -9.02 -3.41
CA ASN A 76 14.43 -9.19 -4.79
C ASN A 76 12.90 -9.10 -4.86
N ILE A 77 12.39 -7.89 -5.00
CA ILE A 77 10.97 -7.61 -5.22
C ILE A 77 10.78 -6.63 -6.38
N SER A 78 9.60 -6.63 -6.99
CA SER A 78 9.18 -5.58 -7.91
C SER A 78 8.58 -4.42 -7.10
N LEU A 79 9.06 -3.19 -7.34
CA LEU A 79 8.54 -1.99 -6.73
C LEU A 79 8.24 -0.95 -7.79
N ILE A 80 6.97 -0.55 -7.91
CA ILE A 80 6.48 0.39 -8.92
C ILE A 80 5.86 1.60 -8.24
N GLY A 81 6.26 2.81 -8.65
CA GLY A 81 5.60 4.06 -8.29
C GLY A 81 4.70 4.55 -9.41
N THR A 82 3.44 4.88 -9.13
CA THR A 82 2.44 5.24 -10.14
C THR A 82 1.39 6.21 -9.64
N SER A 83 0.71 6.88 -10.58
CA SER A 83 -0.53 7.63 -10.35
C SER A 83 -1.74 6.99 -11.06
N ASP A 84 -1.57 5.85 -11.74
CA ASP A 84 -2.66 5.12 -12.39
C ASP A 84 -3.13 3.94 -11.53
N TYR A 85 -4.42 3.91 -11.19
CA TYR A 85 -5.03 2.78 -10.47
C TYR A 85 -4.92 1.45 -11.22
N LYS A 86 -4.69 1.46 -12.55
CA LYS A 86 -4.53 0.21 -13.32
C LYS A 86 -3.36 -0.64 -12.80
N ASP A 87 -2.31 0.00 -12.32
CA ASP A 87 -1.14 -0.71 -11.80
C ASP A 87 -1.45 -1.43 -10.47
N THR A 88 -2.47 -0.98 -9.73
CA THR A 88 -2.94 -1.65 -8.51
C THR A 88 -3.83 -2.87 -8.79
N ARG A 89 -4.11 -3.20 -10.05
CA ARG A 89 -5.01 -4.31 -10.41
C ARG A 89 -4.56 -5.63 -9.82
N ASN A 90 -5.54 -6.41 -9.32
CA ASN A 90 -5.31 -7.72 -8.73
C ASN A 90 -4.36 -7.71 -7.52
N SER A 91 -4.36 -6.65 -6.73
CA SER A 91 -3.65 -6.63 -5.45
C SER A 91 -4.32 -7.60 -4.47
N ASP A 92 -3.48 -8.35 -3.73
CA ASP A 92 -3.95 -9.21 -2.63
C ASP A 92 -4.27 -8.37 -1.40
N VAL A 93 -3.45 -7.33 -1.15
CA VAL A 93 -3.63 -6.41 -0.02
C VAL A 93 -3.51 -4.97 -0.52
N ILE A 94 -4.38 -4.12 -0.01
CA ILE A 94 -4.33 -2.68 -0.22
C ILE A 94 -4.23 -1.98 1.12
N ILE A 95 -3.20 -1.15 1.29
CA ILE A 95 -3.01 -0.36 2.50
C ILE A 95 -3.27 1.11 2.18
N ILE A 96 -4.26 1.70 2.82
CA ILE A 96 -4.66 3.09 2.58
C ILE A 96 -4.00 3.97 3.63
N THR A 97 -3.05 4.79 3.16
CA THR A 97 -2.38 5.83 3.94
C THR A 97 -2.71 7.22 3.41
N ALA A 98 -3.52 7.28 2.33
CA ALA A 98 -3.92 8.53 1.69
C ALA A 98 -4.78 9.38 2.61
N GLY A 99 -4.46 10.64 2.71
CA GLY A 99 -5.15 11.64 3.50
C GLY A 99 -4.24 12.82 3.77
N ILE A 100 -4.81 13.98 4.05
CA ILE A 100 -4.04 15.15 4.44
C ILE A 100 -3.90 15.25 5.97
N PRO A 101 -2.74 15.66 6.48
CA PRO A 101 -2.60 15.98 7.88
C PRO A 101 -3.32 17.30 8.21
N ARG A 102 -3.72 17.47 9.47
CA ARG A 102 -4.32 18.70 9.94
C ARG A 102 -3.34 19.85 9.79
N LYS A 103 -3.77 20.91 9.12
CA LYS A 103 -2.99 22.15 8.98
C LYS A 103 -3.41 23.18 10.06
N PRO A 104 -2.53 24.11 10.44
CA PRO A 104 -2.91 25.23 11.31
C PRO A 104 -4.12 25.98 10.72
N GLY A 105 -5.12 26.26 11.57
CA GLY A 105 -6.36 26.93 11.16
C GLY A 105 -7.46 26.01 10.62
N MET A 106 -7.22 24.73 10.38
CA MET A 106 -8.27 23.77 10.01
C MET A 106 -9.02 23.27 11.24
N THR A 107 -10.36 23.23 11.14
CA THR A 107 -11.21 22.53 12.09
C THR A 107 -11.12 21.01 11.89
N ARG A 108 -11.69 20.23 12.81
CA ARG A 108 -11.79 18.78 12.63
C ARG A 108 -12.75 18.43 11.49
N ASP A 109 -13.79 19.20 11.31
CA ASP A 109 -14.81 18.99 10.29
C ASP A 109 -14.27 19.28 8.90
N ASP A 110 -13.47 20.34 8.72
CA ASP A 110 -12.80 20.65 7.45
C ASP A 110 -11.86 19.51 7.03
N LEU A 111 -11.10 18.97 7.99
CA LEU A 111 -10.20 17.84 7.74
C LEU A 111 -10.98 16.60 7.34
N LEU A 112 -12.07 16.32 8.06
CA LEU A 112 -12.92 15.17 7.79
C LEU A 112 -13.53 15.26 6.40
N GLU A 113 -14.11 16.40 6.04
CA GLU A 113 -14.72 16.60 4.72
C GLU A 113 -13.71 16.40 3.59
N THR A 114 -12.50 16.93 3.76
CA THR A 114 -11.44 16.77 2.77
C THR A 114 -11.01 15.29 2.63
N ASN A 115 -10.79 14.62 3.75
CA ASN A 115 -10.38 13.21 3.74
C ASN A 115 -11.49 12.30 3.20
N LEU A 116 -12.76 12.59 3.47
CA LEU A 116 -13.89 11.85 2.89
C LEU A 116 -13.93 11.94 1.36
N LYS A 117 -13.64 13.12 0.78
CA LYS A 117 -13.55 13.27 -0.69
C LYS A 117 -12.41 12.41 -1.26
N ILE A 118 -11.25 12.39 -0.61
CA ILE A 118 -10.12 11.57 -1.01
C ILE A 118 -10.50 10.08 -0.94
N ILE A 119 -11.08 9.64 0.17
CA ILE A 119 -11.43 8.24 0.39
C ILE A 119 -12.50 7.75 -0.59
N LYS A 120 -13.44 8.60 -0.96
CA LYS A 120 -14.41 8.25 -2.00
C LYS A 120 -13.72 7.91 -3.33
N GLN A 121 -12.78 8.75 -3.77
CA GLN A 121 -12.01 8.49 -5.00
C GLN A 121 -11.17 7.21 -4.89
N VAL A 122 -10.53 6.99 -3.73
CA VAL A 122 -9.76 5.78 -3.44
C VAL A 122 -10.64 4.54 -3.52
N ALA A 123 -11.80 4.55 -2.87
CA ALA A 123 -12.74 3.44 -2.86
C ALA A 123 -13.22 3.08 -4.27
N GLU A 124 -13.58 4.09 -5.08
CA GLU A 124 -13.99 3.89 -6.47
C GLU A 124 -12.85 3.31 -7.34
N GLY A 125 -11.60 3.74 -7.09
CA GLY A 125 -10.42 3.21 -7.76
C GLY A 125 -10.18 1.75 -7.42
N ILE A 126 -10.17 1.41 -6.13
CA ILE A 126 -9.95 0.05 -5.62
C ILE A 126 -11.04 -0.91 -6.11
N LYS A 127 -12.29 -0.50 -6.02
CA LYS A 127 -13.44 -1.30 -6.49
C LYS A 127 -13.30 -1.75 -7.95
N LYS A 128 -12.75 -0.89 -8.81
CA LYS A 128 -12.57 -1.18 -10.24
C LYS A 128 -11.36 -2.07 -10.52
N THR A 129 -10.33 -1.99 -9.70
CA THR A 129 -9.04 -2.64 -10.00
C THR A 129 -8.78 -3.87 -9.16
N SER A 130 -9.20 -3.89 -7.90
CA SER A 130 -8.92 -4.96 -6.95
C SER A 130 -10.08 -5.22 -5.99
N PRO A 131 -11.27 -5.64 -6.49
CA PRO A 131 -12.47 -5.79 -5.67
C PRO A 131 -12.38 -6.87 -4.60
N ASN A 132 -11.45 -7.80 -4.74
CA ASN A 132 -11.24 -8.91 -3.81
C ASN A 132 -10.04 -8.70 -2.86
N ALA A 133 -9.41 -7.53 -2.89
CA ALA A 133 -8.26 -7.24 -2.05
C ALA A 133 -8.65 -7.13 -0.58
N PHE A 134 -7.76 -7.61 0.31
CA PHE A 134 -7.87 -7.29 1.72
C PHE A 134 -7.43 -5.85 1.96
N VAL A 135 -8.30 -5.03 2.55
CA VAL A 135 -8.04 -3.59 2.72
C VAL A 135 -7.69 -3.26 4.17
N ILE A 136 -6.53 -2.63 4.36
CA ILE A 136 -6.08 -2.07 5.64
C ILE A 136 -6.14 -0.55 5.54
N CYS A 137 -6.89 0.09 6.43
CA CYS A 137 -6.98 1.55 6.49
C CYS A 137 -6.28 2.07 7.74
N ILE A 138 -5.39 3.07 7.56
CA ILE A 138 -4.69 3.75 8.66
C ILE A 138 -4.90 5.27 8.64
N THR A 139 -5.75 5.76 7.75
CA THR A 139 -6.08 7.19 7.63
C THR A 139 -7.00 7.65 8.76
N ASN A 140 -6.70 8.78 9.35
CA ASN A 140 -7.52 9.37 10.41
C ASN A 140 -8.55 10.39 9.86
N PRO A 141 -9.71 10.51 10.51
CA PRO A 141 -10.24 9.76 11.67
C PRO A 141 -10.69 8.36 11.28
N LEU A 142 -10.10 7.33 11.89
CA LEU A 142 -10.19 5.94 11.44
C LEU A 142 -11.62 5.43 11.28
N ASP A 143 -12.45 5.60 12.32
CA ASP A 143 -13.81 5.03 12.35
C ASP A 143 -14.67 5.55 11.20
N VAL A 144 -14.67 6.87 10.99
CA VAL A 144 -15.46 7.50 9.93
C VAL A 144 -14.95 7.13 8.53
N ILE A 145 -13.63 7.07 8.37
CA ILE A 145 -12.99 6.69 7.10
C ILE A 145 -13.30 5.25 6.75
N VAL A 146 -13.25 4.32 7.71
CA VAL A 146 -13.59 2.91 7.47
C VAL A 146 -15.06 2.75 7.09
N ILE A 147 -15.99 3.43 7.76
CA ILE A 147 -17.42 3.41 7.41
C ILE A 147 -17.64 3.97 5.99
N ALA A 148 -16.98 5.08 5.66
CA ALA A 148 -17.06 5.66 4.33
C ALA A 148 -16.51 4.71 3.27
N LEU A 149 -15.38 4.06 3.55
CA LEU A 149 -14.76 3.10 2.66
C LEU A 149 -15.72 1.93 2.37
N GLN A 150 -16.32 1.33 3.40
CA GLN A 150 -17.29 0.25 3.27
C GLN A 150 -18.54 0.66 2.45
N LYS A 151 -18.93 1.94 2.55
CA LYS A 151 -20.09 2.45 1.80
C LYS A 151 -19.81 2.65 0.31
N TYR A 152 -18.57 2.99 -0.06
CA TYR A 152 -18.21 3.33 -1.44
C TYR A 152 -17.50 2.21 -2.19
N SER A 153 -16.87 1.24 -1.51
CA SER A 153 -16.28 0.03 -2.09
C SER A 153 -17.29 -1.12 -2.26
#